data_f25c6aa5de5d583be40e9cb9f46005cd
#
_entry.id   f25c6aa5de5d583be40e9cb9f46005cd
#
_cell.length_a   1.000
_cell.length_b   1.000
_cell.length_c   1.000
_cell.angle_alpha   90.00
_cell.angle_beta   90.00
_cell.angle_gamma   90.00
#
_symmetry.space_group_name_H-M   'P 1'
#
loop_
_entity.id
_entity.type
_entity.pdbx_description
1 polymer ?
#
loop_
_entity_poly.entity_id
_entity_poly.type
_entity_poly.pdbx_seq_one_letter_code
_entity_poly.pdbx_strand_id
1 'polypeptide(L)'
;MNGAYDQIMGVFNWIRSCGRATRDFAARFQRETRGNVAMIFSLSLPVLVLMTVGGVDIHRASTVRINLQDALDAATLAAARSPYTTDTDLSRVGLAALRANLQAYPDITLREDQTTFSLDNDSVVVANSKVDVKTLVANLILPPYGKFMDDYLPVGAHSEVNRSSKNLEVALVLDITGSMGGQRLTDLKIAAKDLVDLVVQPVQTPFYSRMSVIPYAVGVNLGSYANSARGTPTSYRSITGATWTTGSSRSISGITRASPGVVTSSSHGFATGDWVWVSGVKGMTQINDRAFQVVKINNSSYSLQAWNGSSWSTVNTTSGNGYSSYSSAGIARKCLLSDCSVIVTASGHGLSTNDYVYISNVSGMTGINGSGYQVTELTSNTYSIRENGADWGSYSSGGRSYCGQYGCEYRVFRNPSNAIRALPASTCVSERIGAQAYTDASPGSARVGFNYANSSNTCPTASILPLSSNTSTIKNLINSLSDDGSTAGHIGTAWGWYTVSPNFNALWPSSGAGVRNERDLLKAVIIMTDGDYNTPYCSGVIAQNALSGSGGSTDKINCNATNGHSFDQARALCDGMKAQGIIVYTVGFQVSSGSSAAAILAQCATSANHAYLPASGADLSDSFKAIGRDITRLRISK
;
A
#
# COMPACT_ATOMS: atom_id res chain seq x y z
N MET A 1 -38.00 -14.61 -40.43
CA MET A 1 -39.45 -14.44 -40.70
C MET A 1 -40.11 -15.66 -41.34
N ASN A 2 -39.41 -16.78 -41.50
CA ASN A 2 -40.00 -17.96 -42.22
C ASN A 2 -40.50 -19.09 -41.29
N GLY A 3 -40.31 -19.01 -39.98
CA GLY A 3 -40.75 -20.09 -39.06
C GLY A 3 -42.17 -19.98 -38.52
N ALA A 4 -42.80 -18.78 -38.59
CA ALA A 4 -44.17 -18.56 -38.07
C ALA A 4 -45.25 -18.92 -39.10
N TYR A 5 -44.92 -18.92 -40.39
CA TYR A 5 -45.89 -19.25 -41.47
C TYR A 5 -46.19 -20.74 -41.56
N ASP A 6 -45.21 -21.61 -41.31
CA ASP A 6 -45.40 -23.07 -41.38
C ASP A 6 -46.22 -23.61 -40.20
N GLN A 7 -46.14 -23.02 -39.02
CA GLN A 7 -46.97 -23.43 -37.87
C GLN A 7 -48.45 -23.03 -38.04
N ILE A 8 -48.71 -21.87 -38.63
CA ILE A 8 -50.08 -21.40 -38.84
C ILE A 8 -50.77 -22.25 -39.93
N MET A 9 -50.07 -22.64 -41.00
CA MET A 9 -50.62 -23.53 -42.04
C MET A 9 -50.88 -24.95 -41.54
N GLY A 10 -50.03 -25.44 -40.60
CA GLY A 10 -50.24 -26.73 -39.93
C GLY A 10 -51.54 -26.77 -39.11
N VAL A 11 -51.81 -25.73 -38.33
CA VAL A 11 -53.04 -25.59 -37.51
C VAL A 11 -54.31 -25.46 -38.41
N PHE A 12 -54.25 -24.70 -39.50
CA PHE A 12 -55.39 -24.59 -40.44
C PHE A 12 -55.68 -25.92 -41.17
N ASN A 13 -54.68 -26.70 -41.54
CA ASN A 13 -54.90 -27.99 -42.13
C ASN A 13 -55.43 -29.03 -41.13
N TRP A 14 -55.02 -28.94 -39.88
CA TRP A 14 -55.56 -29.79 -38.80
C TRP A 14 -57.01 -29.48 -38.52
N ILE A 15 -57.40 -28.20 -38.43
CA ILE A 15 -58.79 -27.76 -38.23
C ILE A 15 -59.70 -28.19 -39.41
N ARG A 16 -59.18 -28.09 -40.68
CA ARG A 16 -59.92 -28.60 -41.85
C ARG A 16 -60.06 -30.11 -41.87
N SER A 17 -59.09 -30.87 -41.40
CA SER A 17 -59.18 -32.32 -41.30
C SER A 17 -60.14 -32.78 -40.20
N CYS A 18 -60.11 -32.11 -39.04
CA CYS A 18 -61.08 -32.29 -37.98
C CYS A 18 -62.54 -31.95 -38.42
N GLY A 19 -62.71 -30.86 -39.17
CA GLY A 19 -64.02 -30.45 -39.69
C GLY A 19 -64.60 -31.45 -40.71
N ARG A 20 -63.78 -32.16 -41.51
CA ARG A 20 -64.24 -33.26 -42.39
C ARG A 20 -64.56 -34.55 -41.59
N ALA A 21 -63.69 -34.90 -40.65
CA ALA A 21 -63.94 -36.08 -39.80
C ALA A 21 -65.22 -35.93 -38.96
N THR A 22 -65.52 -34.74 -38.45
CA THR A 22 -66.74 -34.45 -37.72
C THR A 22 -68.00 -34.45 -38.59
N ARG A 23 -67.91 -34.00 -39.86
CA ARG A 23 -69.01 -34.11 -40.84
C ARG A 23 -69.30 -35.57 -41.24
N ASP A 24 -68.29 -36.34 -41.53
CA ASP A 24 -68.42 -37.74 -41.88
C ASP A 24 -68.93 -38.59 -40.68
N PHE A 25 -68.50 -38.21 -39.47
CA PHE A 25 -68.98 -38.82 -38.25
C PHE A 25 -70.48 -38.46 -38.00
N ALA A 26 -70.85 -37.19 -38.14
CA ALA A 26 -72.25 -36.76 -38.03
C ALA A 26 -73.17 -37.41 -39.09
N ALA A 27 -72.70 -37.55 -40.35
CA ALA A 27 -73.48 -38.23 -41.39
C ALA A 27 -73.61 -39.75 -41.16
N ARG A 28 -72.63 -40.39 -40.59
CA ARG A 28 -72.73 -41.80 -40.15
C ARG A 28 -73.64 -41.95 -38.93
N PHE A 29 -73.59 -41.00 -37.98
CA PHE A 29 -74.41 -40.96 -36.79
C PHE A 29 -75.92 -40.81 -37.11
N GLN A 30 -76.25 -40.00 -38.09
CA GLN A 30 -77.65 -39.85 -38.55
C GLN A 30 -78.21 -41.12 -39.24
N ARG A 31 -77.40 -42.02 -39.73
CA ARG A 31 -77.80 -43.28 -40.39
C ARG A 31 -77.82 -44.47 -39.45
N GLU A 32 -77.33 -44.36 -38.23
CA GLU A 32 -77.23 -45.41 -37.24
C GLU A 32 -78.54 -45.50 -36.46
N THR A 33 -79.34 -46.57 -36.72
CA THR A 33 -80.64 -46.75 -36.10
C THR A 33 -80.59 -47.61 -34.80
N ARG A 34 -79.39 -47.98 -34.35
CA ARG A 34 -79.17 -48.71 -33.13
C ARG A 34 -78.93 -47.75 -31.95
N GLY A 35 -79.96 -47.60 -31.09
CA GLY A 35 -79.99 -46.60 -30.01
C GLY A 35 -78.84 -46.67 -28.98
N ASN A 36 -78.04 -47.75 -28.93
CA ASN A 36 -76.89 -47.82 -28.02
C ASN A 36 -75.74 -46.91 -28.30
N VAL A 37 -75.45 -46.62 -29.61
CA VAL A 37 -74.34 -45.71 -29.99
C VAL A 37 -74.69 -44.27 -29.64
N ALA A 38 -75.92 -43.85 -29.82
CA ALA A 38 -76.38 -42.51 -29.46
C ALA A 38 -76.32 -42.26 -27.94
N MET A 39 -76.64 -43.28 -27.16
CA MET A 39 -76.62 -43.21 -25.71
C MET A 39 -75.19 -43.18 -25.14
N ILE A 40 -74.27 -44.00 -25.68
CA ILE A 40 -72.84 -43.94 -25.30
C ILE A 40 -72.22 -42.58 -25.72
N PHE A 41 -72.53 -42.07 -26.91
CA PHE A 41 -72.05 -40.81 -27.39
C PHE A 41 -72.56 -39.62 -26.55
N SER A 42 -73.85 -39.64 -26.22
CA SER A 42 -74.45 -38.57 -25.38
C SER A 42 -73.92 -38.57 -23.92
N LEU A 43 -73.52 -39.70 -23.42
CA LEU A 43 -72.86 -39.85 -22.11
C LEU A 43 -71.36 -39.51 -22.14
N SER A 44 -70.63 -39.83 -23.22
CA SER A 44 -69.21 -39.60 -23.33
C SER A 44 -68.85 -38.17 -23.80
N LEU A 45 -69.72 -37.55 -24.61
CA LEU A 45 -69.47 -36.19 -25.14
C LEU A 45 -69.34 -35.13 -24.04
N PRO A 46 -70.21 -35.05 -23.01
CA PRO A 46 -70.03 -34.11 -21.91
C PRO A 46 -68.73 -34.34 -21.15
N VAL A 47 -68.31 -35.58 -20.93
CA VAL A 47 -67.07 -35.90 -20.24
C VAL A 47 -65.85 -35.48 -21.08
N LEU A 48 -65.84 -35.71 -22.37
CA LEU A 48 -64.79 -35.30 -23.29
C LEU A 48 -64.73 -33.77 -23.39
N VAL A 49 -65.87 -33.08 -23.45
CA VAL A 49 -65.94 -31.62 -23.45
C VAL A 49 -65.41 -31.07 -22.15
N LEU A 50 -65.78 -31.60 -21.01
CA LEU A 50 -65.26 -31.18 -19.71
C LEU A 50 -63.76 -31.38 -19.56
N MET A 51 -63.23 -32.54 -20.04
CA MET A 51 -61.78 -32.81 -20.03
C MET A 51 -61.03 -31.81 -20.93
N THR A 52 -61.53 -31.51 -22.14
CA THR A 52 -60.86 -30.55 -23.04
C THR A 52 -60.95 -29.14 -22.53
N VAL A 53 -62.08 -28.72 -21.99
CA VAL A 53 -62.33 -27.40 -21.41
C VAL A 53 -61.52 -27.18 -20.14
N GLY A 54 -61.52 -28.17 -19.22
CA GLY A 54 -60.68 -28.11 -18.02
C GLY A 54 -59.17 -28.14 -18.34
N GLY A 55 -58.78 -28.87 -19.39
CA GLY A 55 -57.41 -28.92 -19.90
C GLY A 55 -56.88 -27.57 -20.38
N VAL A 56 -57.71 -26.72 -20.97
CA VAL A 56 -57.32 -25.37 -21.40
C VAL A 56 -57.03 -24.46 -20.19
N ASP A 57 -57.89 -24.46 -19.17
CA ASP A 57 -57.67 -23.63 -17.99
C ASP A 57 -56.49 -24.13 -17.15
N ILE A 58 -56.26 -25.45 -17.05
CA ILE A 58 -55.10 -26.06 -16.41
C ILE A 58 -53.81 -25.69 -17.18
N HIS A 59 -53.83 -25.74 -18.52
CA HIS A 59 -52.68 -25.32 -19.33
C HIS A 59 -52.33 -23.87 -19.15
N ARG A 60 -53.32 -22.99 -19.10
CA ARG A 60 -53.16 -21.54 -18.80
C ARG A 60 -52.58 -21.35 -17.40
N ALA A 61 -53.10 -22.04 -16.38
CA ALA A 61 -52.57 -21.96 -15.03
C ALA A 61 -51.10 -22.43 -14.97
N SER A 62 -50.72 -23.46 -15.74
CA SER A 62 -49.35 -23.92 -15.86
C SER A 62 -48.44 -22.90 -16.51
N THR A 63 -48.89 -22.21 -17.57
CA THR A 63 -48.15 -21.12 -18.22
C THR A 63 -47.97 -19.93 -17.28
N VAL A 64 -49.02 -19.57 -16.54
CA VAL A 64 -48.96 -18.49 -15.53
C VAL A 64 -47.97 -18.84 -14.41
N ARG A 65 -47.93 -20.13 -14.00
CA ARG A 65 -46.97 -20.60 -12.99
C ARG A 65 -45.53 -20.39 -13.43
N ILE A 66 -45.22 -20.67 -14.69
CA ILE A 66 -43.86 -20.46 -15.24
C ILE A 66 -43.55 -18.95 -15.25
N ASN A 67 -44.45 -18.12 -15.75
CA ASN A 67 -44.26 -16.66 -15.80
C ASN A 67 -44.14 -16.04 -14.40
N LEU A 68 -44.93 -16.54 -13.43
CA LEU A 68 -44.86 -16.11 -12.03
C LEU A 68 -43.52 -16.53 -11.41
N GLN A 69 -43.02 -17.75 -11.69
CA GLN A 69 -41.74 -18.22 -11.21
C GLN A 69 -40.61 -17.34 -11.74
N ASP A 70 -40.57 -17.07 -13.04
CA ASP A 70 -39.55 -16.21 -13.67
C ASP A 70 -39.58 -14.77 -13.09
N ALA A 71 -40.77 -14.22 -12.90
CA ALA A 71 -40.93 -12.90 -12.31
C ALA A 71 -40.55 -12.86 -10.83
N LEU A 72 -40.86 -13.92 -10.08
CA LEU A 72 -40.51 -14.05 -8.66
C LEU A 72 -39.00 -14.25 -8.49
N ASP A 73 -38.37 -15.05 -9.34
CA ASP A 73 -36.92 -15.25 -9.31
C ASP A 73 -36.17 -13.93 -9.56
N ALA A 74 -36.62 -13.15 -10.56
CA ALA A 74 -36.07 -11.83 -10.82
C ALA A 74 -36.30 -10.86 -9.65
N ALA A 75 -37.46 -10.89 -9.02
CA ALA A 75 -37.80 -10.06 -7.87
C ALA A 75 -37.01 -10.45 -6.62
N THR A 76 -36.85 -11.76 -6.37
CA THR A 76 -36.03 -12.29 -5.27
C THR A 76 -34.57 -11.92 -5.43
N LEU A 77 -34.05 -11.99 -6.66
CA LEU A 77 -32.68 -11.55 -6.97
C LEU A 77 -32.52 -10.03 -6.75
N ALA A 78 -33.52 -9.23 -7.10
CA ALA A 78 -33.50 -7.77 -6.84
C ALA A 78 -33.51 -7.46 -5.34
N ALA A 79 -34.33 -8.17 -4.55
CA ALA A 79 -34.37 -8.07 -3.10
C ALA A 79 -33.05 -8.50 -2.48
N ALA A 80 -32.46 -9.62 -2.94
CA ALA A 80 -31.18 -10.15 -2.45
C ALA A 80 -30.00 -9.20 -2.75
N ARG A 81 -30.03 -8.48 -3.86
CA ARG A 81 -29.02 -7.45 -4.22
C ARG A 81 -29.20 -6.12 -3.51
N SER A 82 -30.32 -5.91 -2.83
CA SER A 82 -30.56 -4.67 -2.08
C SER A 82 -29.71 -4.63 -0.80
N PRO A 83 -29.39 -3.44 -0.26
CA PRO A 83 -28.64 -3.31 0.99
C PRO A 83 -29.46 -3.64 2.24
N TYR A 84 -30.76 -3.90 2.10
CA TYR A 84 -31.68 -4.05 3.21
C TYR A 84 -31.64 -5.46 3.83
N THR A 85 -31.75 -5.54 5.16
CA THR A 85 -31.70 -6.79 5.93
C THR A 85 -32.99 -7.07 6.72
N THR A 86 -33.97 -6.15 6.66
CA THR A 86 -35.26 -6.34 7.31
C THR A 86 -36.28 -6.90 6.33
N ASP A 87 -37.15 -7.81 6.77
CA ASP A 87 -38.20 -8.39 5.93
C ASP A 87 -39.13 -7.33 5.34
N THR A 88 -39.39 -6.25 6.08
CA THR A 88 -40.20 -5.12 5.62
C THR A 88 -39.59 -4.41 4.41
N ASP A 89 -38.28 -4.11 4.47
CA ASP A 89 -37.59 -3.43 3.37
C ASP A 89 -37.37 -4.37 2.18
N LEU A 90 -37.03 -5.64 2.44
CA LEU A 90 -36.90 -6.67 1.41
C LEU A 90 -38.23 -6.87 0.67
N SER A 91 -39.35 -6.93 1.43
CA SER A 91 -40.70 -7.02 0.85
C SER A 91 -41.01 -5.79 0.00
N ARG A 92 -40.65 -4.60 0.43
CA ARG A 92 -40.85 -3.36 -0.35
C ARG A 92 -40.13 -3.40 -1.69
N VAL A 93 -38.84 -3.83 -1.70
CA VAL A 93 -38.05 -3.93 -2.93
C VAL A 93 -38.52 -5.07 -3.81
N GLY A 94 -38.78 -6.25 -3.21
CA GLY A 94 -39.22 -7.45 -3.92
C GLY A 94 -40.58 -7.26 -4.57
N LEU A 95 -41.57 -6.70 -3.84
CA LEU A 95 -42.89 -6.41 -4.38
C LEU A 95 -42.84 -5.41 -5.53
N ALA A 96 -42.03 -4.34 -5.42
CA ALA A 96 -41.85 -3.38 -6.50
C ALA A 96 -41.29 -4.03 -7.77
N ALA A 97 -40.30 -4.89 -7.63
CA ALA A 97 -39.70 -5.62 -8.75
C ALA A 97 -40.66 -6.66 -9.33
N LEU A 98 -41.40 -7.40 -8.46
CA LEU A 98 -42.39 -8.38 -8.90
C LEU A 98 -43.51 -7.73 -9.70
N ARG A 99 -44.06 -6.60 -9.23
CA ARG A 99 -45.08 -5.82 -9.96
C ARG A 99 -44.56 -5.39 -11.33
N ALA A 100 -43.33 -4.89 -11.39
CA ALA A 100 -42.74 -4.43 -12.66
C ALA A 100 -42.60 -5.59 -13.67
N ASN A 101 -42.20 -6.77 -13.23
CA ASN A 101 -42.05 -7.95 -14.09
C ASN A 101 -43.42 -8.54 -14.50
N LEU A 102 -44.44 -8.43 -13.66
CA LEU A 102 -45.81 -8.91 -13.96
C LEU A 102 -46.64 -7.95 -14.84
N GLN A 103 -46.20 -6.69 -15.05
CA GLN A 103 -46.89 -5.75 -15.94
C GLN A 103 -47.09 -6.25 -17.37
N ALA A 104 -46.25 -7.17 -17.84
CA ALA A 104 -46.38 -7.81 -19.15
C ALA A 104 -47.57 -8.81 -19.23
N TYR A 105 -48.22 -9.13 -18.11
CA TYR A 105 -49.25 -10.17 -18.00
C TYR A 105 -50.52 -9.62 -17.35
N PRO A 106 -51.36 -8.84 -18.08
CA PRO A 106 -52.49 -8.09 -17.53
C PRO A 106 -53.61 -8.99 -16.95
N ASP A 107 -53.69 -10.24 -17.35
CA ASP A 107 -54.70 -11.20 -16.88
C ASP A 107 -54.37 -11.88 -15.54
N ILE A 108 -53.24 -11.50 -14.90
CA ILE A 108 -52.76 -12.06 -13.64
C ILE A 108 -53.01 -11.07 -12.52
N THR A 109 -53.74 -11.51 -11.49
CA THR A 109 -53.97 -10.68 -10.28
C THR A 109 -53.06 -11.15 -9.16
N LEU A 110 -52.06 -10.30 -8.77
CA LEU A 110 -51.14 -10.58 -7.68
C LEU A 110 -51.83 -10.53 -6.32
N ARG A 111 -51.68 -11.56 -5.52
CA ARG A 111 -52.11 -11.61 -4.12
C ARG A 111 -51.03 -11.05 -3.23
N GLU A 112 -51.02 -9.74 -3.04
CA GLU A 112 -50.02 -9.07 -2.21
C GLU A 112 -50.07 -9.50 -0.74
N ASP A 113 -51.26 -9.83 -0.24
CA ASP A 113 -51.51 -10.38 1.09
C ASP A 113 -50.86 -11.76 1.31
N GLN A 114 -50.55 -12.47 0.23
CA GLN A 114 -49.91 -13.80 0.24
C GLN A 114 -48.54 -13.79 -0.46
N THR A 115 -47.97 -12.62 -0.63
CA THR A 115 -46.61 -12.45 -1.20
C THR A 115 -45.67 -11.95 -0.11
N THR A 116 -44.63 -12.73 0.18
CA THR A 116 -43.67 -12.44 1.23
C THR A 116 -42.27 -12.50 0.70
N PHE A 117 -41.40 -11.63 1.21
CA PHE A 117 -39.95 -11.72 1.06
C PHE A 117 -39.36 -11.64 2.46
N SER A 118 -38.59 -12.64 2.84
CA SER A 118 -37.95 -12.74 4.15
C SER A 118 -36.48 -13.11 4.02
N LEU A 119 -35.69 -12.78 5.03
CA LEU A 119 -34.29 -13.17 5.13
C LEU A 119 -34.16 -14.34 6.10
N ASP A 120 -33.79 -15.51 5.58
CA ASP A 120 -33.53 -16.70 6.39
C ASP A 120 -32.05 -16.82 6.69
N ASN A 121 -31.74 -17.06 7.99
CA ASN A 121 -30.37 -17.23 8.51
C ASN A 121 -29.39 -16.11 8.06
N ASP A 122 -29.86 -14.87 7.91
CA ASP A 122 -29.11 -13.69 7.47
C ASP A 122 -28.43 -13.85 6.08
N SER A 123 -28.72 -14.91 5.35
CA SER A 123 -28.00 -15.27 4.13
C SER A 123 -28.87 -15.64 2.93
N VAL A 124 -30.11 -16.06 3.13
CA VAL A 124 -30.99 -16.50 2.05
C VAL A 124 -32.26 -15.63 2.01
N VAL A 125 -32.48 -14.96 0.88
CA VAL A 125 -33.78 -14.31 0.65
C VAL A 125 -34.75 -15.34 0.13
N VAL A 126 -35.78 -15.59 0.90
CA VAL A 126 -36.88 -16.51 0.57
C VAL A 126 -38.08 -15.69 0.15
N ALA A 127 -38.63 -15.99 -1.02
CA ALA A 127 -39.83 -15.35 -1.52
C ALA A 127 -40.93 -16.37 -1.83
N ASN A 128 -42.13 -16.06 -1.39
CA ASN A 128 -43.34 -16.79 -1.75
C ASN A 128 -44.36 -15.81 -2.34
N SER A 129 -45.02 -16.23 -3.41
CA SER A 129 -46.06 -15.42 -4.04
C SER A 129 -47.18 -16.27 -4.57
N LYS A 130 -48.39 -15.69 -4.59
CA LYS A 130 -49.56 -16.31 -5.22
C LYS A 130 -50.25 -15.30 -6.13
N VAL A 131 -50.83 -15.82 -7.20
CA VAL A 131 -51.64 -15.08 -8.14
C VAL A 131 -52.95 -15.84 -8.39
N ASP A 132 -54.01 -15.10 -8.68
CA ASP A 132 -55.27 -15.68 -9.09
C ASP A 132 -55.40 -15.61 -10.61
N VAL A 133 -55.61 -16.75 -11.25
CA VAL A 133 -55.84 -16.90 -12.68
C VAL A 133 -57.32 -17.09 -12.92
N LYS A 134 -57.96 -16.14 -13.63
CA LYS A 134 -59.38 -16.25 -13.97
C LYS A 134 -59.61 -17.41 -14.91
N THR A 135 -60.53 -18.34 -14.51
CA THR A 135 -60.98 -19.44 -15.38
C THR A 135 -61.85 -18.86 -16.52
N LEU A 136 -61.57 -19.32 -17.73
CA LEU A 136 -62.32 -18.88 -18.92
C LEU A 136 -63.45 -19.79 -19.30
N VAL A 137 -63.28 -21.07 -19.07
CA VAL A 137 -64.20 -22.09 -19.60
C VAL A 137 -64.65 -23.07 -18.51
N ALA A 138 -63.82 -23.35 -17.52
CA ALA A 138 -64.15 -24.35 -16.48
C ALA A 138 -65.12 -23.86 -15.42
N ASN A 139 -65.50 -22.57 -15.41
CA ASN A 139 -66.51 -22.01 -14.52
C ASN A 139 -67.92 -22.23 -15.02
N LEU A 140 -68.12 -23.06 -16.05
CA LEU A 140 -69.44 -23.39 -16.58
C LEU A 140 -70.29 -24.04 -15.48
N ILE A 141 -71.52 -23.53 -15.39
CA ILE A 141 -72.52 -24.07 -14.46
C ILE A 141 -73.18 -25.30 -15.12
N LEU A 142 -73.06 -26.46 -14.52
CA LEU A 142 -73.67 -27.70 -14.95
C LEU A 142 -74.90 -27.97 -14.09
N PRO A 143 -76.13 -27.66 -14.55
CA PRO A 143 -77.31 -28.00 -13.79
C PRO A 143 -77.51 -29.56 -13.80
N PRO A 144 -77.77 -30.22 -12.67
CA PRO A 144 -78.00 -29.71 -11.30
C PRO A 144 -76.76 -29.66 -10.41
N TYR A 145 -75.54 -29.84 -10.96
CA TYR A 145 -74.33 -30.12 -10.20
C TYR A 145 -73.54 -28.87 -9.77
N GLY A 146 -73.96 -27.66 -10.18
CA GLY A 146 -73.27 -26.43 -9.82
C GLY A 146 -72.04 -26.09 -10.72
N LYS A 147 -71.11 -25.28 -10.21
CA LYS A 147 -69.85 -24.92 -10.92
C LYS A 147 -68.88 -26.09 -10.93
N PHE A 148 -68.25 -26.35 -12.07
CA PHE A 148 -67.25 -27.39 -12.22
C PHE A 148 -65.92 -26.99 -11.57
N MET A 149 -65.52 -25.73 -11.68
CA MET A 149 -64.33 -25.16 -11.03
C MET A 149 -64.67 -23.76 -10.51
N ASP A 150 -63.85 -23.26 -9.58
CA ASP A 150 -63.97 -21.90 -9.09
C ASP A 150 -63.66 -20.86 -10.18
N ASP A 151 -64.15 -19.63 -10.01
CA ASP A 151 -63.93 -18.53 -10.97
C ASP A 151 -62.47 -18.14 -11.10
N TYR A 152 -61.65 -18.52 -10.12
CA TYR A 152 -60.20 -18.30 -10.06
C TYR A 152 -59.47 -19.53 -9.61
N LEU A 153 -58.31 -19.81 -10.27
CA LEU A 153 -57.37 -20.84 -9.88
C LEU A 153 -56.17 -20.19 -9.19
N PRO A 154 -55.91 -20.45 -7.91
CA PRO A 154 -54.72 -19.93 -7.25
C PRO A 154 -53.45 -20.64 -7.74
N VAL A 155 -52.50 -19.88 -8.20
CA VAL A 155 -51.18 -20.37 -8.65
C VAL A 155 -50.09 -19.81 -7.74
N GLY A 156 -49.28 -20.67 -7.15
CA GLY A 156 -48.16 -20.27 -6.28
C GLY A 156 -46.83 -20.52 -6.92
N ALA A 157 -45.87 -19.70 -6.52
CA ALA A 157 -44.45 -19.83 -6.82
C ALA A 157 -43.60 -19.59 -5.56
N HIS A 158 -42.41 -20.19 -5.53
CA HIS A 158 -41.43 -20.11 -4.45
C HIS A 158 -40.07 -19.85 -5.06
N SER A 159 -39.28 -18.95 -4.46
CA SER A 159 -37.95 -18.62 -4.91
C SER A 159 -37.02 -18.42 -3.72
N GLU A 160 -35.83 -18.97 -3.82
CA GLU A 160 -34.76 -18.77 -2.84
C GLU A 160 -33.51 -18.26 -3.54
N VAL A 161 -32.96 -17.15 -3.05
CA VAL A 161 -31.70 -16.60 -3.55
C VAL A 161 -30.74 -16.47 -2.40
N ASN A 162 -29.64 -17.17 -2.50
CA ASN A 162 -28.55 -17.05 -1.53
C ASN A 162 -27.93 -15.66 -1.69
N ARG A 163 -27.99 -14.88 -0.64
CA ARG A 163 -27.37 -13.57 -0.52
C ARG A 163 -25.91 -13.76 -0.11
N SER A 164 -25.10 -14.42 -0.96
CA SER A 164 -23.68 -14.61 -0.70
C SER A 164 -22.94 -13.28 -0.86
N SER A 165 -23.06 -12.43 0.15
CA SER A 165 -22.19 -11.27 0.28
C SER A 165 -20.99 -11.67 1.11
N LYS A 166 -19.80 -11.15 0.77
CA LYS A 166 -18.56 -11.40 1.52
C LYS A 166 -18.16 -10.17 2.30
N ASN A 167 -17.49 -10.36 3.41
CA ASN A 167 -16.70 -9.32 4.04
C ASN A 167 -15.65 -8.80 3.05
N LEU A 168 -15.34 -7.54 3.11
CA LEU A 168 -14.45 -6.89 2.15
C LEU A 168 -13.35 -6.12 2.85
N GLU A 169 -12.10 -6.40 2.49
CA GLU A 169 -10.91 -5.67 2.92
C GLU A 169 -10.12 -5.21 1.72
N VAL A 170 -9.99 -3.89 1.56
CA VAL A 170 -9.31 -3.26 0.43
C VAL A 170 -8.16 -2.40 0.92
N ALA A 171 -6.97 -2.59 0.36
CA ALA A 171 -5.85 -1.68 0.53
C ALA A 171 -5.75 -0.75 -0.68
N LEU A 172 -5.75 0.56 -0.43
CA LEU A 172 -5.61 1.59 -1.44
C LEU A 172 -4.22 2.22 -1.34
N VAL A 173 -3.31 1.85 -2.24
CA VAL A 173 -1.93 2.30 -2.31
C VAL A 173 -1.84 3.47 -3.28
N LEU A 174 -1.52 4.65 -2.78
CA LEU A 174 -1.57 5.91 -3.52
C LEU A 174 -0.19 6.53 -3.66
N ASP A 175 0.21 6.75 -4.89
CA ASP A 175 1.38 7.52 -5.24
C ASP A 175 1.15 9.01 -4.90
N ILE A 176 2.02 9.55 -4.05
CA ILE A 176 2.04 10.98 -3.70
C ILE A 176 3.45 11.57 -3.93
N THR A 177 4.17 11.05 -4.90
CA THR A 177 5.51 11.53 -5.25
C THR A 177 5.46 12.89 -5.96
N GLY A 178 6.61 13.56 -6.09
CA GLY A 178 6.69 14.89 -6.69
C GLY A 178 6.14 14.96 -8.13
N SER A 179 6.14 13.84 -8.88
CA SER A 179 5.54 13.76 -10.23
C SER A 179 4.01 13.87 -10.21
N MET A 180 3.37 13.52 -9.08
CA MET A 180 1.93 13.66 -8.89
C MET A 180 1.46 15.10 -8.63
N GLY A 181 2.38 16.06 -8.54
CA GLY A 181 2.07 17.45 -8.19
C GLY A 181 1.01 18.10 -9.08
N GLY A 182 0.27 19.06 -8.50
CA GLY A 182 -0.71 19.86 -9.20
C GLY A 182 -2.03 19.12 -9.52
N GLN A 183 -2.43 19.13 -10.81
CA GLN A 183 -3.72 18.59 -11.24
C GLN A 183 -3.80 17.08 -11.04
N ARG A 184 -2.71 16.33 -11.21
CA ARG A 184 -2.67 14.88 -11.03
C ARG A 184 -3.10 14.46 -9.62
N LEU A 185 -2.56 15.12 -8.60
CA LEU A 185 -2.94 14.85 -7.21
C LEU A 185 -4.39 15.24 -6.93
N THR A 186 -4.88 16.33 -7.54
CA THR A 186 -6.28 16.75 -7.42
C THR A 186 -7.21 15.68 -8.01
N ASP A 187 -6.92 15.20 -9.22
CA ASP A 187 -7.69 14.16 -9.90
C ASP A 187 -7.66 12.84 -9.10
N LEU A 188 -6.49 12.47 -8.57
CA LEU A 188 -6.35 11.30 -7.70
C LEU A 188 -7.24 11.39 -6.47
N LYS A 189 -7.26 12.54 -5.79
CA LYS A 189 -8.09 12.73 -4.59
C LYS A 189 -9.58 12.60 -4.91
N ILE A 190 -10.04 13.08 -6.06
CA ILE A 190 -11.43 12.95 -6.49
C ILE A 190 -11.75 11.48 -6.75
N ALA A 191 -10.97 10.82 -7.61
CA ALA A 191 -11.19 9.43 -7.98
C ALA A 191 -11.11 8.47 -6.78
N ALA A 192 -10.15 8.68 -5.88
CA ALA A 192 -10.02 7.86 -4.67
C ALA A 192 -11.21 8.01 -3.72
N LYS A 193 -11.79 9.21 -3.58
CA LYS A 193 -13.00 9.42 -2.76
C LYS A 193 -14.23 8.77 -3.38
N ASP A 194 -14.38 8.82 -4.69
CA ASP A 194 -15.46 8.13 -5.41
C ASP A 194 -15.35 6.61 -5.19
N LEU A 195 -14.14 6.05 -5.23
CA LEU A 195 -13.90 4.64 -4.93
C LEU A 195 -14.29 4.29 -3.48
N VAL A 196 -13.98 5.14 -2.50
CA VAL A 196 -14.36 4.92 -1.10
C VAL A 196 -15.88 4.78 -0.98
N ASP A 197 -16.65 5.63 -1.66
CA ASP A 197 -18.12 5.58 -1.63
C ASP A 197 -18.69 4.31 -2.27
N LEU A 198 -18.01 3.73 -3.25
CA LEU A 198 -18.42 2.49 -3.89
C LEU A 198 -18.08 1.25 -3.06
N VAL A 199 -16.94 1.26 -2.37
CA VAL A 199 -16.37 0.09 -1.70
C VAL A 199 -16.81 0.00 -0.24
N VAL A 200 -16.75 1.11 0.51
CA VAL A 200 -17.06 1.13 1.94
C VAL A 200 -18.53 1.42 2.14
N GLN A 201 -19.29 0.39 2.47
CA GLN A 201 -20.74 0.48 2.63
C GLN A 201 -21.13 1.20 3.93
N PRO A 202 -22.24 1.94 3.95
CA PRO A 202 -22.71 2.58 5.18
C PRO A 202 -23.21 1.57 6.23
N VAL A 203 -23.73 0.43 5.79
CA VAL A 203 -24.19 -0.68 6.65
C VAL A 203 -23.10 -1.75 6.69
N GLN A 204 -22.63 -2.05 7.90
CA GLN A 204 -21.49 -2.97 8.14
C GLN A 204 -21.92 -4.34 8.69
N THR A 205 -23.21 -4.62 8.76
CA THR A 205 -23.79 -5.90 9.20
C THR A 205 -24.77 -6.40 8.15
N PRO A 206 -24.89 -7.71 7.89
CA PRO A 206 -24.06 -8.80 8.45
C PRO A 206 -22.64 -8.85 7.88
N PHE A 207 -22.36 -8.19 6.75
CA PHE A 207 -21.06 -8.20 6.10
C PHE A 207 -20.43 -6.81 6.12
N TYR A 208 -19.19 -6.74 6.64
CA TYR A 208 -18.45 -5.48 6.69
C TYR A 208 -17.70 -5.18 5.38
N SER A 209 -17.36 -3.91 5.19
CA SER A 209 -16.43 -3.43 4.18
C SER A 209 -15.48 -2.41 4.80
N ARG A 210 -14.17 -2.65 4.69
CA ARG A 210 -13.13 -1.81 5.27
C ARG A 210 -12.08 -1.47 4.23
N MET A 211 -11.50 -0.29 4.34
CA MET A 211 -10.43 0.17 3.46
C MET A 211 -9.27 0.72 4.27
N SER A 212 -8.05 0.35 3.91
CA SER A 212 -6.81 0.99 4.35
C SER A 212 -6.30 1.94 3.27
N VAL A 213 -5.60 3.01 3.67
CA VAL A 213 -4.97 3.95 2.74
C VAL A 213 -3.48 4.02 3.01
N ILE A 214 -2.69 3.79 1.98
CA ILE A 214 -1.25 3.73 2.03
C ILE A 214 -0.66 4.80 1.09
N PRO A 215 -0.52 6.05 1.57
CA PRO A 215 0.22 7.06 0.82
C PRO A 215 1.70 6.69 0.80
N TYR A 216 2.34 6.75 -0.36
CA TYR A 216 3.77 6.49 -0.47
C TYR A 216 4.49 7.52 -1.35
N ALA A 217 5.74 7.82 -0.98
CA ALA A 217 6.70 8.55 -1.80
C ALA A 217 8.07 7.87 -1.66
N VAL A 218 9.04 8.44 -0.95
CA VAL A 218 10.34 7.82 -0.62
C VAL A 218 10.19 6.62 0.30
N GLY A 219 9.04 6.35 0.80
CA GLY A 219 8.67 5.24 1.68
C GLY A 219 7.23 5.42 2.13
N VAL A 220 6.82 4.62 3.09
CA VAL A 220 5.50 4.74 3.74
C VAL A 220 5.70 5.26 5.15
N ASN A 221 5.01 6.35 5.50
CA ASN A 221 5.03 6.90 6.84
C ASN A 221 4.11 6.09 7.76
N LEU A 222 4.67 5.43 8.75
CA LEU A 222 3.92 4.64 9.72
C LEU A 222 3.46 5.44 10.94
N GLY A 223 3.89 6.70 11.08
CA GLY A 223 3.58 7.51 12.25
C GLY A 223 3.96 6.82 13.56
N SER A 224 3.01 6.69 14.47
CA SER A 224 3.22 6.05 15.77
C SER A 224 3.53 4.55 15.70
N TYR A 225 3.22 3.86 14.61
CA TYR A 225 3.49 2.43 14.44
C TYR A 225 4.94 2.12 14.02
N ALA A 226 5.73 3.13 13.64
CA ALA A 226 7.06 2.94 13.07
C ALA A 226 7.98 2.10 13.97
N ASN A 227 8.07 2.42 15.26
CA ASN A 227 8.95 1.71 16.18
C ASN A 227 8.49 0.25 16.44
N SER A 228 7.20 -0.02 16.41
CA SER A 228 6.67 -1.38 16.53
C SER A 228 6.98 -2.23 15.30
N ALA A 229 7.04 -1.61 14.10
CA ALA A 229 7.30 -2.32 12.86
C ALA A 229 8.79 -2.56 12.57
N ARG A 230 9.65 -1.57 12.83
CA ARG A 230 11.09 -1.60 12.48
C ARG A 230 12.03 -1.72 13.69
N GLY A 231 11.53 -1.51 14.89
CA GLY A 231 12.30 -1.35 16.12
C GLY A 231 12.54 0.11 16.47
N THR A 232 12.81 0.36 17.77
CA THR A 232 13.17 1.69 18.26
C THR A 232 14.61 2.01 17.85
N PRO A 233 14.90 3.19 17.29
CA PRO A 233 16.27 3.59 16.99
C PRO A 233 17.12 3.67 18.26
N THR A 234 18.38 3.26 18.15
CA THR A 234 19.35 3.42 19.26
C THR A 234 19.63 4.89 19.48
N SER A 235 19.39 5.35 20.69
CA SER A 235 19.55 6.75 21.07
C SER A 235 21.01 7.11 21.39
N TYR A 236 21.26 8.38 21.67
CA TYR A 236 22.59 8.94 21.92
C TYR A 236 23.19 8.50 23.27
N ARG A 237 24.52 8.70 23.37
CA ARG A 237 25.26 8.75 24.63
C ARG A 237 25.61 10.22 24.94
N SER A 238 25.52 10.60 26.20
CA SER A 238 25.93 11.94 26.64
C SER A 238 27.43 12.12 26.53
N ILE A 239 27.86 13.23 25.96
CA ILE A 239 29.28 13.62 25.93
C ILE A 239 29.57 14.36 27.24
N THR A 240 30.61 13.91 27.92
CA THR A 240 31.09 14.52 29.18
C THR A 240 32.44 15.21 29.04
N GLY A 241 33.08 15.09 27.88
CA GLY A 241 34.33 15.72 27.55
C GLY A 241 34.69 15.62 26.07
N ALA A 242 35.37 16.63 25.56
CA ALA A 242 35.98 16.61 24.23
C ALA A 242 37.27 17.43 24.26
N THR A 243 38.39 16.84 23.91
CA THR A 243 39.69 17.53 23.89
C THR A 243 40.67 16.85 22.93
N TRP A 244 41.63 17.59 22.44
CA TRP A 244 42.72 17.07 21.60
C TRP A 244 44.08 17.42 22.15
N THR A 245 44.15 18.27 23.19
CA THR A 245 45.40 18.86 23.72
C THR A 245 45.50 18.71 25.24
N THR A 246 46.76 18.66 25.76
CA THR A 246 47.03 18.51 27.19
C THR A 246 47.41 19.82 27.88
N GLY A 247 47.22 20.98 27.27
CA GLY A 247 47.63 22.18 27.98
C GLY A 247 47.67 23.44 27.15
N SER A 248 48.32 24.46 27.73
CA SER A 248 48.45 25.78 27.12
C SER A 248 49.35 25.77 25.89
N SER A 249 49.03 26.65 24.96
CA SER A 249 49.90 26.90 23.79
C SER A 249 51.27 27.41 24.20
N ARG A 250 52.30 27.07 23.43
CA ARG A 250 53.66 27.60 23.52
C ARG A 250 53.92 28.51 22.35
N SER A 251 54.32 29.76 22.64
CA SER A 251 54.66 30.73 21.59
C SER A 251 55.90 30.33 20.86
N ILE A 252 55.89 30.45 19.54
CA ILE A 252 57.06 30.26 18.67
C ILE A 252 57.65 31.65 18.41
N SER A 253 58.95 31.80 18.71
CA SER A 253 59.71 33.03 18.52
C SER A 253 60.69 32.99 17.34
N GLY A 254 60.90 31.82 16.77
CA GLY A 254 61.78 31.62 15.62
C GLY A 254 61.66 30.24 15.01
N ILE A 255 61.93 30.14 13.71
CA ILE A 255 62.10 28.87 13.00
C ILE A 255 63.24 29.06 11.99
N THR A 256 64.27 28.20 12.09
CA THR A 256 65.38 28.27 11.15
C THR A 256 65.02 27.71 9.78
N ARG A 257 65.60 28.26 8.70
CA ARG A 257 65.55 27.67 7.34
C ARG A 257 66.70 26.71 7.18
N ALA A 258 66.58 25.52 7.76
CA ALA A 258 67.65 24.52 7.81
C ALA A 258 67.10 23.10 7.70
N SER A 259 68.00 22.12 7.61
CA SER A 259 67.67 20.69 7.68
C SER A 259 68.51 20.05 8.80
N PRO A 260 67.91 19.72 9.95
CA PRO A 260 66.51 19.94 10.37
C PRO A 260 66.20 21.44 10.60
N GLY A 261 64.91 21.81 10.40
CA GLY A 261 64.38 23.07 10.87
C GLY A 261 64.28 23.10 12.39
N VAL A 262 64.85 24.12 13.04
CA VAL A 262 64.81 24.28 14.50
C VAL A 262 63.80 25.35 14.87
N VAL A 263 62.87 24.98 15.74
CA VAL A 263 61.86 25.87 16.34
C VAL A 263 62.40 26.41 17.64
N THR A 264 62.35 27.74 17.83
CA THR A 264 62.68 28.43 19.08
C THR A 264 61.37 28.75 19.80
N SER A 265 61.24 28.27 21.05
CA SER A 265 60.08 28.48 21.92
C SER A 265 60.53 28.36 23.38
N SER A 266 60.58 29.51 24.08
CA SER A 266 61.07 29.57 25.45
C SER A 266 60.27 28.68 26.42
N SER A 267 60.96 27.89 27.20
CA SER A 267 60.39 27.01 28.22
C SER A 267 59.23 26.17 27.69
N HIS A 268 59.40 25.61 26.49
CA HIS A 268 58.28 24.91 25.78
C HIS A 268 57.78 23.66 26.52
N GLY A 269 58.56 23.01 27.35
CA GLY A 269 58.16 21.86 28.19
C GLY A 269 57.89 20.57 27.42
N PHE A 270 58.16 20.49 26.11
CA PHE A 270 57.99 19.28 25.31
C PHE A 270 59.18 18.33 25.52
N ALA A 271 58.89 17.03 25.44
CA ALA A 271 59.87 15.96 25.40
C ALA A 271 60.05 15.40 23.97
N THR A 272 61.16 14.75 23.69
CA THR A 272 61.32 13.99 22.45
C THR A 272 60.22 12.90 22.37
N GLY A 273 59.58 12.83 21.23
CA GLY A 273 58.43 11.91 21.01
C GLY A 273 57.07 12.52 21.24
N ASP A 274 56.98 13.72 21.88
CA ASP A 274 55.71 14.45 22.00
C ASP A 274 55.18 14.88 20.63
N TRP A 275 53.87 14.90 20.51
CA TRP A 275 53.20 15.42 19.32
C TRP A 275 52.74 16.82 19.58
N VAL A 276 52.90 17.70 18.58
CA VAL A 276 52.48 19.08 18.64
C VAL A 276 51.74 19.49 17.38
N TRP A 277 50.71 20.33 17.55
CA TRP A 277 50.04 21.03 16.47
C TRP A 277 50.63 22.45 16.38
N VAL A 278 51.10 22.80 15.20
CA VAL A 278 51.63 24.14 14.93
C VAL A 278 50.61 24.98 14.17
N SER A 279 50.38 26.19 14.59
CA SER A 279 49.45 27.11 13.92
C SER A 279 49.87 28.57 14.08
N GLY A 280 49.36 29.46 13.19
CA GLY A 280 49.50 30.89 13.27
C GLY A 280 50.90 31.45 12.98
N VAL A 281 51.83 30.64 12.46
CA VAL A 281 53.16 31.08 12.03
C VAL A 281 53.05 31.97 10.81
N LYS A 282 53.69 33.14 10.84
CA LYS A 282 53.76 34.08 9.71
C LYS A 282 55.11 33.94 8.98
N GLY A 283 55.07 34.10 7.67
CA GLY A 283 56.24 33.90 6.79
C GLY A 283 56.38 32.44 6.39
N MET A 284 56.76 31.56 7.29
CA MET A 284 56.89 30.10 7.06
C MET A 284 55.54 29.40 7.26
N THR A 285 54.50 29.79 6.49
CA THR A 285 53.14 29.29 6.64
C THR A 285 52.95 27.82 6.30
N GLN A 286 53.91 27.20 5.61
CA GLN A 286 53.90 25.78 5.22
C GLN A 286 53.93 24.85 6.43
N ILE A 287 54.28 25.36 7.63
CA ILE A 287 54.31 24.58 8.87
C ILE A 287 52.98 24.63 9.63
N ASN A 288 52.05 25.51 9.24
CA ASN A 288 50.80 25.71 9.94
C ASN A 288 49.83 24.54 9.69
N ASP A 289 48.92 24.34 10.66
CA ASP A 289 47.78 23.46 10.64
C ASP A 289 48.18 21.98 10.36
N ARG A 290 49.29 21.58 11.02
CA ARG A 290 49.88 20.27 10.88
C ARG A 290 50.36 19.72 12.24
N ALA A 291 50.28 18.40 12.37
CA ALA A 291 50.83 17.65 13.47
C ALA A 291 52.30 17.30 13.18
N PHE A 292 53.16 17.42 14.18
CA PHE A 292 54.57 17.05 14.11
C PHE A 292 54.99 16.34 15.38
N GLN A 293 55.98 15.42 15.27
CA GLN A 293 56.65 14.87 16.42
C GLN A 293 57.86 15.75 16.79
N VAL A 294 58.03 16.00 18.07
CA VAL A 294 59.11 16.82 18.62
C VAL A 294 60.37 15.97 18.81
N VAL A 295 61.52 16.52 18.41
CA VAL A 295 62.86 16.10 18.88
C VAL A 295 63.45 17.26 19.68
N LYS A 296 63.44 17.09 21.01
CA LYS A 296 63.91 18.13 21.94
C LYS A 296 65.42 18.32 21.79
N ILE A 297 65.85 19.58 21.63
CA ILE A 297 67.24 19.99 21.63
C ILE A 297 67.61 20.49 23.03
N ASN A 298 66.84 21.44 23.56
CA ASN A 298 66.99 21.96 24.92
C ASN A 298 65.64 22.53 25.41
N ASN A 299 65.64 23.25 26.54
CA ASN A 299 64.36 23.80 27.08
C ASN A 299 63.74 24.93 26.29
N SER A 300 64.49 25.50 25.31
CA SER A 300 64.04 26.64 24.50
C SER A 300 64.06 26.33 23.00
N SER A 301 64.41 25.13 22.57
CA SER A 301 64.47 24.75 21.15
C SER A 301 64.21 23.26 20.92
N TYR A 302 63.60 22.97 19.79
CA TYR A 302 63.31 21.62 19.31
C TYR A 302 63.27 21.58 17.79
N SER A 303 63.52 20.43 17.21
CA SER A 303 63.25 20.17 15.79
C SER A 303 61.97 19.35 15.65
N LEU A 304 61.43 19.37 14.42
CA LEU A 304 60.19 18.67 14.07
C LEU A 304 60.48 17.49 13.16
N GLN A 305 59.76 16.43 13.38
CA GLN A 305 59.65 15.27 12.48
C GLN A 305 58.25 15.14 11.92
N ALA A 306 58.15 14.75 10.66
CA ALA A 306 56.90 14.40 10.00
C ALA A 306 56.97 12.98 9.47
N TRP A 307 55.81 12.31 9.46
CA TRP A 307 55.67 11.01 8.83
C TRP A 307 55.52 11.21 7.32
N ASN A 308 56.35 10.53 6.53
CA ASN A 308 56.34 10.63 5.06
C ASN A 308 55.55 9.51 4.37
N GLY A 309 54.79 8.71 5.12
CA GLY A 309 54.07 7.52 4.63
C GLY A 309 54.79 6.19 4.89
N SER A 310 56.10 6.21 5.17
CA SER A 310 56.90 5.02 5.42
C SER A 310 57.88 5.14 6.60
N SER A 311 58.35 6.33 6.89
CA SER A 311 59.33 6.59 7.97
C SER A 311 59.18 7.99 8.55
N TRP A 312 59.77 8.16 9.76
CA TRP A 312 59.92 9.47 10.37
C TRP A 312 61.11 10.18 9.76
N SER A 313 60.90 11.39 9.24
CA SER A 313 61.94 12.24 8.69
C SER A 313 61.92 13.61 9.34
N THR A 314 63.09 14.21 9.54
CA THR A 314 63.22 15.59 10.01
C THR A 314 62.60 16.53 9.00
N VAL A 315 61.89 17.51 9.50
CA VAL A 315 61.30 18.57 8.64
C VAL A 315 62.42 19.45 8.11
N ASN A 316 62.65 19.37 6.81
CA ASN A 316 63.60 20.23 6.09
C ASN A 316 62.91 21.51 5.68
N THR A 317 63.21 22.63 6.38
CA THR A 317 62.62 23.95 6.19
C THR A 317 63.44 24.87 5.27
N THR A 318 64.33 24.34 4.46
CA THR A 318 65.13 25.08 3.49
C THR A 318 64.23 25.60 2.33
N SER A 319 64.72 26.66 1.63
CA SER A 319 64.03 27.20 0.46
C SER A 319 63.85 26.17 -0.67
N GLY A 320 64.82 25.27 -0.83
CA GLY A 320 64.75 24.19 -1.82
C GLY A 320 63.58 23.21 -1.61
N ASN A 321 63.01 23.18 -0.40
CA ASN A 321 61.81 22.40 -0.07
C ASN A 321 60.54 23.29 -0.01
N GLY A 322 60.58 24.49 -0.58
CA GLY A 322 59.39 25.35 -0.70
C GLY A 322 59.04 26.13 0.56
N TYR A 323 59.90 26.13 1.60
CA TYR A 323 59.61 26.88 2.83
C TYR A 323 60.06 28.35 2.71
N SER A 324 59.15 29.26 3.07
CA SER A 324 59.42 30.69 3.23
C SER A 324 60.21 30.95 4.52
N SER A 325 60.80 32.17 4.68
CA SER A 325 61.44 32.55 5.94
C SER A 325 60.37 32.80 7.03
N TYR A 326 60.68 32.33 8.24
CA TYR A 326 59.87 32.75 9.40
C TYR A 326 59.94 34.27 9.58
N SER A 327 58.80 34.90 9.81
CA SER A 327 58.76 36.33 10.08
C SER A 327 58.31 36.67 11.51
N SER A 328 57.24 36.05 11.98
CA SER A 328 56.73 36.30 13.35
C SER A 328 55.64 35.34 13.73
N ALA A 329 55.24 35.36 14.99
CA ALA A 329 54.10 34.67 15.59
C ALA A 329 54.18 33.14 15.47
N GLY A 330 53.11 32.48 15.80
CA GLY A 330 52.94 31.01 15.83
C GLY A 330 52.88 30.45 17.23
N ILE A 331 52.15 29.38 17.36
CA ILE A 331 52.02 28.63 18.59
C ILE A 331 52.14 27.13 18.30
N ALA A 332 52.65 26.41 19.28
CA ALA A 332 52.62 24.95 19.31
C ALA A 332 51.79 24.48 20.52
N ARG A 333 50.92 23.49 20.31
CA ARG A 333 50.14 22.84 21.38
C ARG A 333 50.43 21.36 21.42
N LYS A 334 50.69 20.81 22.62
CA LYS A 334 50.90 19.38 22.78
C LYS A 334 49.60 18.62 22.54
N CYS A 335 49.65 17.61 21.67
CA CYS A 335 48.52 16.77 21.33
C CYS A 335 48.43 15.57 22.25
N LEU A 336 47.24 15.02 22.40
CA LEU A 336 46.97 13.76 23.11
C LEU A 336 47.25 12.53 22.22
N LEU A 337 46.99 12.67 20.92
CA LEU A 337 47.17 11.62 19.90
C LEU A 337 48.19 12.08 18.84
N SER A 338 48.73 11.12 18.12
CA SER A 338 49.76 11.35 17.08
C SER A 338 49.24 12.19 15.89
N ASP A 339 47.98 12.10 15.58
CA ASP A 339 47.28 12.85 14.55
C ASP A 339 46.62 14.15 15.07
N CYS A 340 46.79 14.45 16.36
CA CYS A 340 46.18 15.57 17.04
C CYS A 340 44.62 15.62 16.91
N SER A 341 44.00 14.49 16.71
CA SER A 341 42.54 14.40 16.61
C SER A 341 41.83 14.56 17.95
N VAL A 342 40.56 15.02 17.89
CA VAL A 342 39.73 15.20 19.08
C VAL A 342 39.34 13.86 19.68
N ILE A 343 39.59 13.70 20.99
CA ILE A 343 39.11 12.60 21.83
C ILE A 343 37.78 13.05 22.44
N VAL A 344 36.73 12.26 22.23
CA VAL A 344 35.41 12.43 22.84
C VAL A 344 35.24 11.44 23.98
N THR A 345 34.76 11.92 25.12
CA THR A 345 34.38 11.09 26.27
C THR A 345 32.86 10.91 26.30
N ALA A 346 32.41 9.65 26.10
CA ALA A 346 31.01 9.25 26.14
C ALA A 346 30.93 7.84 26.72
N SER A 347 30.48 7.73 27.99
CA SER A 347 30.49 6.48 28.73
C SER A 347 29.67 5.38 28.05
N GLY A 348 30.27 4.19 27.91
CA GLY A 348 29.62 3.01 27.34
C GLY A 348 29.12 3.24 25.91
N HIS A 349 29.90 3.92 25.05
CA HIS A 349 29.49 4.30 23.71
C HIS A 349 29.25 3.13 22.76
N GLY A 350 29.84 1.96 23.00
CA GLY A 350 29.64 0.73 22.22
C GLY A 350 30.11 0.81 20.76
N LEU A 351 31.01 1.76 20.45
CA LEU A 351 31.57 1.93 19.10
C LEU A 351 32.86 1.14 18.98
N SER A 352 33.11 0.61 17.79
CA SER A 352 34.37 0.00 17.40
C SER A 352 35.16 0.88 16.43
N THR A 353 36.46 0.65 16.29
CA THR A 353 37.27 1.38 15.32
C THR A 353 36.70 1.20 13.90
N ASN A 354 36.60 2.30 13.17
CA ASN A 354 35.96 2.50 11.86
C ASN A 354 34.45 2.62 11.87
N ASP A 355 33.80 2.55 13.01
CA ASP A 355 32.40 2.97 13.13
C ASP A 355 32.22 4.47 12.85
N TYR A 356 30.98 4.88 12.74
CA TYR A 356 30.63 6.27 12.53
C TYR A 356 29.78 6.79 13.70
N VAL A 357 29.90 8.11 13.95
CA VAL A 357 29.07 8.86 14.91
C VAL A 357 28.54 10.14 14.28
N TYR A 358 27.40 10.61 14.76
CA TYR A 358 26.92 11.97 14.58
C TYR A 358 26.95 12.70 15.92
N ILE A 359 27.50 13.92 15.94
CA ILE A 359 27.67 14.70 17.17
C ILE A 359 26.85 16.00 17.10
N SER A 360 26.16 16.33 18.19
CA SER A 360 25.40 17.56 18.30
C SER A 360 25.36 18.09 19.74
N ASN A 361 24.97 19.36 19.88
CA ASN A 361 24.70 20.03 21.17
C ASN A 361 25.92 20.12 22.13
N VAL A 362 27.13 20.09 21.61
CA VAL A 362 28.34 20.39 22.37
C VAL A 362 28.47 21.90 22.50
N SER A 363 28.72 22.37 23.73
CA SER A 363 29.00 23.76 24.03
C SER A 363 30.51 24.01 24.12
N GLY A 364 30.94 25.19 23.67
CA GLY A 364 32.35 25.61 23.65
C GLY A 364 33.10 25.11 22.41
N MET A 365 33.26 23.82 22.22
CA MET A 365 33.85 23.22 21.00
C MET A 365 32.76 23.04 19.92
N THR A 366 32.20 24.13 19.47
CA THR A 366 31.00 24.11 18.61
C THR A 366 31.23 23.59 17.18
N GLY A 367 32.46 23.61 16.69
CA GLY A 367 32.81 23.09 15.36
C GLY A 367 32.63 21.59 15.20
N ILE A 368 32.51 20.83 16.32
CA ILE A 368 32.24 19.41 16.31
C ILE A 368 30.78 19.07 15.98
N ASN A 369 29.86 20.03 16.10
CA ASN A 369 28.43 19.80 15.98
C ASN A 369 27.96 19.71 14.53
N GLY A 370 26.89 18.92 14.32
CA GLY A 370 26.18 18.87 13.04
C GLY A 370 26.86 18.03 11.97
N SER A 371 27.89 17.26 12.32
CA SER A 371 28.67 16.48 11.38
C SER A 371 28.76 15.01 11.79
N GLY A 372 28.93 14.15 10.80
CA GLY A 372 29.28 12.75 10.99
C GLY A 372 30.78 12.53 10.95
N TYR A 373 31.28 11.64 11.79
CA TYR A 373 32.71 11.34 11.90
C TYR A 373 32.95 9.84 11.88
N GLN A 374 34.07 9.41 11.28
CA GLN A 374 34.58 8.05 11.45
C GLN A 374 35.47 8.02 12.70
N VAL A 375 35.29 6.97 13.53
CA VAL A 375 35.97 6.93 14.84
C VAL A 375 37.11 5.91 14.89
N THR A 376 38.02 6.15 15.83
CA THR A 376 38.95 5.14 16.38
C THR A 376 38.59 4.96 17.84
N GLU A 377 38.25 3.72 18.23
CA GLU A 377 38.00 3.37 19.63
C GLU A 377 39.33 3.44 20.41
N LEU A 378 39.29 4.14 21.54
CA LEU A 378 40.45 4.21 22.45
C LEU A 378 40.18 3.41 23.71
N THR A 379 39.00 3.52 24.30
CA THR A 379 38.52 2.72 25.43
C THR A 379 37.00 2.56 25.27
N SER A 380 36.34 1.77 26.11
CA SER A 380 34.87 1.65 26.15
C SER A 380 34.13 2.97 26.45
N ASN A 381 34.88 4.02 26.88
CA ASN A 381 34.30 5.32 27.26
C ASN A 381 34.85 6.49 26.42
N THR A 382 35.86 6.26 25.59
CA THR A 382 36.50 7.32 24.80
C THR A 382 36.81 6.85 23.38
N TYR A 383 36.64 7.74 22.43
CA TYR A 383 37.03 7.51 21.03
C TYR A 383 37.57 8.78 20.39
N SER A 384 38.40 8.65 19.38
CA SER A 384 38.82 9.75 18.52
C SER A 384 37.94 9.86 17.28
N ILE A 385 37.67 11.10 16.83
CA ILE A 385 36.87 11.36 15.62
C ILE A 385 37.72 11.57 14.37
N ARG A 386 39.02 11.39 14.44
CA ARG A 386 40.02 11.54 13.34
C ARG A 386 40.07 12.94 12.71
N GLU A 387 39.56 13.96 13.41
CA GLU A 387 39.59 15.35 12.98
C GLU A 387 40.23 16.21 14.09
N ASN A 388 40.98 17.24 13.69
CA ASN A 388 41.57 18.17 14.64
C ASN A 388 40.59 19.24 15.04
N GLY A 389 40.59 19.63 16.32
CA GLY A 389 39.66 20.62 16.88
C GLY A 389 40.32 21.97 17.19
N ALA A 390 41.47 22.31 16.59
CA ALA A 390 42.21 23.53 16.92
C ALA A 390 41.41 24.83 16.79
N ASP A 391 40.52 24.86 15.78
CA ASP A 391 39.67 26.03 15.47
C ASP A 391 38.23 25.90 16.03
N TRP A 392 37.92 24.84 16.76
CA TRP A 392 36.56 24.56 17.23
C TRP A 392 36.22 25.11 18.61
N GLY A 393 37.18 25.76 19.25
CA GLY A 393 37.07 26.19 20.64
C GLY A 393 37.39 25.06 21.64
N SER A 394 37.21 25.37 22.93
CA SER A 394 37.39 24.39 24.00
C SER A 394 36.05 23.86 24.49
N TYR A 395 35.96 22.56 24.72
CA TYR A 395 34.75 21.96 25.30
C TYR A 395 34.42 22.63 26.65
N SER A 396 33.16 23.02 26.83
CA SER A 396 32.67 23.56 28.10
C SER A 396 31.62 22.65 28.75
N SER A 397 30.66 22.15 28.01
CA SER A 397 29.63 21.26 28.56
C SER A 397 28.75 20.63 27.46
N GLY A 398 27.95 19.65 27.86
CA GLY A 398 26.89 19.04 27.06
C GLY A 398 27.41 18.22 25.90
N GLY A 399 26.49 17.88 24.99
CA GLY A 399 26.76 17.12 23.78
C GLY A 399 26.10 15.76 23.76
N ARG A 400 25.77 15.32 22.56
CA ARG A 400 25.16 14.04 22.24
C ARG A 400 25.98 13.32 21.18
N SER A 401 26.40 12.11 21.48
CA SER A 401 27.06 11.18 20.57
C SER A 401 26.06 10.13 20.10
N TYR A 402 25.60 10.21 18.88
CA TYR A 402 24.73 9.22 18.25
C TYR A 402 25.58 8.22 17.49
N CYS A 403 25.30 6.93 17.66
CA CYS A 403 25.87 5.93 16.74
C CYS A 403 25.43 6.22 15.30
N GLY A 404 26.28 5.90 14.33
CA GLY A 404 26.05 6.17 12.89
C GLY A 404 25.67 4.94 12.08
N GLN A 405 25.49 3.77 12.72
CA GLN A 405 25.17 2.51 12.07
C GLN A 405 23.68 2.41 11.74
N TYR A 406 23.33 1.40 10.95
CA TYR A 406 21.92 1.07 10.69
C TYR A 406 21.20 0.69 11.99
N GLY A 407 20.03 1.24 12.22
CA GLY A 407 19.26 1.07 13.47
C GLY A 407 19.51 2.15 14.52
N CYS A 408 20.44 3.11 14.29
CA CYS A 408 20.65 4.27 15.14
C CYS A 408 19.69 5.43 14.80
N GLU A 409 19.55 6.42 15.69
CA GLU A 409 18.77 7.65 15.42
C GLU A 409 19.35 8.45 14.23
N TYR A 410 20.64 8.36 13.98
CA TYR A 410 21.30 8.90 12.80
C TYR A 410 22.00 7.80 12.02
N ARG A 411 21.88 7.84 10.70
CA ARG A 411 22.70 7.04 9.79
C ARG A 411 23.84 7.90 9.26
N VAL A 412 25.08 7.57 9.59
CA VAL A 412 26.27 8.22 9.03
C VAL A 412 26.89 7.29 8.01
N PHE A 413 27.18 7.80 6.82
CA PHE A 413 27.64 6.97 5.70
C PHE A 413 28.51 7.80 4.74
N ARG A 414 29.20 7.11 3.84
CA ARG A 414 29.86 7.75 2.69
C ARG A 414 28.96 7.71 1.49
N ASN A 415 28.82 8.86 0.83
CA ASN A 415 28.11 8.94 -0.44
C ASN A 415 29.00 8.46 -1.61
N PRO A 416 28.51 8.36 -2.86
CA PRO A 416 29.33 7.97 -4.02
C PRO A 416 30.56 8.85 -4.29
N SER A 417 30.56 10.09 -3.84
CA SER A 417 31.72 11.00 -3.90
C SER A 417 32.66 10.86 -2.71
N ASN A 418 32.47 9.81 -1.89
CA ASN A 418 33.25 9.53 -0.68
C ASN A 418 33.13 10.55 0.47
N ALA A 419 32.21 11.50 0.36
CA ALA A 419 31.91 12.45 1.44
C ALA A 419 31.06 11.79 2.54
N ILE A 420 31.34 12.13 3.80
CA ILE A 420 30.54 11.67 4.94
C ILE A 420 29.24 12.47 4.98
N ARG A 421 28.12 11.76 5.17
CA ARG A 421 26.78 12.31 5.35
C ARG A 421 26.16 11.72 6.59
N ALA A 422 25.25 12.47 7.21
CA ALA A 422 24.47 12.03 8.35
C ALA A 422 23.00 12.37 8.13
N LEU A 423 22.13 11.36 8.24
CA LEU A 423 20.69 11.52 8.06
C LEU A 423 19.95 10.98 9.30
N PRO A 424 18.92 11.68 9.80
CA PRO A 424 18.12 11.21 10.91
C PRO A 424 17.14 10.11 10.47
N ALA A 425 16.82 9.20 11.38
CA ALA A 425 15.74 8.23 11.18
C ALA A 425 14.40 8.96 11.15
N SER A 426 13.61 8.71 10.10
CA SER A 426 12.25 9.25 9.95
C SER A 426 11.21 8.24 10.48
N THR A 427 9.93 8.59 10.52
CA THR A 427 8.82 7.65 10.76
C THR A 427 8.44 6.83 9.53
N CYS A 428 9.06 7.11 8.39
CA CYS A 428 8.99 6.24 7.23
C CYS A 428 9.78 4.95 7.45
N VAL A 429 9.43 3.96 6.63
CA VAL A 429 10.11 2.67 6.55
C VAL A 429 10.61 2.41 5.14
N SER A 430 11.67 1.62 5.04
CA SER A 430 12.18 1.08 3.80
C SER A 430 11.81 -0.40 3.65
N GLU A 431 12.30 -1.03 2.59
CA GLU A 431 12.05 -2.44 2.32
C GLU A 431 12.63 -3.34 3.43
N ARG A 432 12.01 -4.50 3.57
CA ARG A 432 12.53 -5.61 4.35
C ARG A 432 13.62 -6.32 3.55
N ILE A 433 14.66 -6.81 4.21
CA ILE A 433 15.76 -7.55 3.59
C ILE A 433 15.81 -9.02 4.07
N GLY A 434 16.55 -9.84 3.33
CA GLY A 434 16.76 -11.25 3.68
C GLY A 434 15.60 -12.17 3.26
N ALA A 435 15.51 -13.36 3.88
CA ALA A 435 14.58 -14.41 3.49
C ALA A 435 13.08 -14.01 3.54
N GLN A 436 12.75 -12.98 4.31
CA GLN A 436 11.38 -12.49 4.47
C GLN A 436 11.09 -11.21 3.65
N ALA A 437 11.95 -10.84 2.71
CA ALA A 437 11.83 -9.61 1.92
C ALA A 437 10.50 -9.52 1.16
N TYR A 438 10.04 -10.64 0.63
CA TYR A 438 8.86 -10.74 -0.22
C TYR A 438 7.74 -11.59 0.40
N THR A 439 7.63 -11.55 1.71
CA THR A 439 6.58 -12.25 2.47
C THR A 439 5.84 -11.25 3.37
N ASP A 440 4.71 -11.65 3.87
CA ASP A 440 3.98 -10.92 4.90
C ASP A 440 4.27 -11.46 6.32
N ALA A 441 5.48 -11.95 6.56
CA ALA A 441 5.91 -12.33 7.90
C ALA A 441 5.68 -11.20 8.91
N SER A 442 5.27 -11.52 10.14
CA SER A 442 4.95 -10.51 11.13
C SER A 442 6.17 -9.63 11.46
N PRO A 443 6.00 -8.37 11.87
CA PRO A 443 7.11 -7.51 12.31
C PRO A 443 7.88 -8.09 13.51
N GLY A 444 7.22 -8.92 14.33
CA GLY A 444 7.86 -9.62 15.44
C GLY A 444 8.86 -10.68 15.00
N SER A 445 8.63 -11.34 13.86
CA SER A 445 9.52 -12.34 13.28
C SER A 445 10.54 -11.75 12.30
N ALA A 446 10.16 -10.70 11.56
CA ALA A 446 11.03 -10.00 10.62
C ALA A 446 10.66 -8.52 10.55
N ARG A 447 11.50 -7.66 11.10
CA ARG A 447 11.29 -6.21 11.10
C ARG A 447 11.37 -5.63 9.69
N VAL A 448 10.64 -4.56 9.43
CA VAL A 448 10.82 -3.74 8.22
C VAL A 448 12.04 -2.84 8.36
N GLY A 449 12.51 -2.27 7.26
CA GLY A 449 13.71 -1.44 7.25
C GLY A 449 13.49 -0.04 7.83
N PHE A 450 14.55 0.52 8.42
CA PHE A 450 14.62 1.96 8.73
C PHE A 450 14.66 2.77 7.45
N ASN A 451 14.11 3.98 7.48
CA ASN A 451 14.27 4.98 6.43
C ASN A 451 14.94 6.22 7.03
N TYR A 452 16.05 6.64 6.40
CA TYR A 452 16.79 7.84 6.75
C TYR A 452 16.60 8.84 5.61
N ALA A 453 15.58 9.68 5.77
CA ALA A 453 15.17 10.65 4.77
C ALA A 453 16.10 11.88 4.77
N ASN A 454 16.38 12.42 3.59
CA ASN A 454 17.12 13.68 3.42
C ASN A 454 16.16 14.85 3.16
N SER A 455 16.68 16.07 3.06
CA SER A 455 15.88 17.27 2.87
C SER A 455 15.24 17.39 1.48
N SER A 456 15.76 16.66 0.49
CA SER A 456 15.24 16.67 -0.89
C SER A 456 14.26 15.52 -1.13
N ASN A 457 14.23 14.53 -0.23
CA ASN A 457 13.38 13.35 -0.26
C ASN A 457 12.86 13.12 1.15
N THR A 458 11.92 13.95 1.58
CA THR A 458 11.37 13.90 2.94
C THR A 458 10.40 12.73 3.10
N CYS A 459 10.27 12.22 4.33
CA CYS A 459 9.20 11.30 4.66
C CYS A 459 7.85 12.02 4.53
N PRO A 460 6.88 11.49 3.77
CA PRO A 460 5.56 12.11 3.64
C PRO A 460 4.92 12.44 4.98
N THR A 461 4.24 13.57 5.08
CA THR A 461 3.53 13.97 6.32
C THR A 461 2.32 13.09 6.57
N ALA A 462 1.64 12.65 5.50
CA ALA A 462 0.50 11.74 5.58
C ALA A 462 0.97 10.35 6.02
N SER A 463 0.46 9.87 7.15
CA SER A 463 0.73 8.51 7.64
C SER A 463 -0.29 7.50 7.11
N ILE A 464 0.11 6.23 7.13
CA ILE A 464 -0.76 5.10 6.79
C ILE A 464 -2.04 5.10 7.64
N LEU A 465 -3.17 4.76 7.02
CA LEU A 465 -4.42 4.46 7.71
C LEU A 465 -4.68 2.96 7.61
N PRO A 466 -4.67 2.22 8.73
CA PRO A 466 -5.10 0.83 8.77
C PRO A 466 -6.56 0.65 8.34
N LEU A 467 -7.02 -0.59 8.16
CA LEU A 467 -8.38 -0.91 7.76
C LEU A 467 -9.43 -0.16 8.59
N SER A 468 -10.28 0.60 7.93
CA SER A 468 -11.34 1.40 8.52
C SER A 468 -12.63 1.27 7.74
N SER A 469 -13.78 1.25 8.42
CA SER A 469 -15.10 1.40 7.82
C SER A 469 -15.63 2.84 7.89
N ASN A 470 -14.88 3.75 8.51
CA ASN A 470 -15.26 5.16 8.63
C ASN A 470 -14.86 5.93 7.36
N THR A 471 -15.83 6.14 6.46
CA THR A 471 -15.64 6.85 5.20
C THR A 471 -15.11 8.28 5.38
N SER A 472 -15.53 8.97 6.44
CA SER A 472 -15.08 10.33 6.72
C SER A 472 -13.60 10.36 7.09
N THR A 473 -13.12 9.42 7.93
CA THR A 473 -11.71 9.29 8.29
C THR A 473 -10.86 9.00 7.06
N ILE A 474 -11.30 8.07 6.21
CA ILE A 474 -10.61 7.70 4.97
C ILE A 474 -10.51 8.91 4.02
N LYS A 475 -11.64 9.60 3.77
CA LYS A 475 -11.69 10.76 2.87
C LYS A 475 -10.90 11.97 3.41
N ASN A 476 -10.89 12.18 4.73
CA ASN A 476 -10.08 13.25 5.35
C ASN A 476 -8.59 13.01 5.12
N LEU A 477 -8.11 11.77 5.26
CA LEU A 477 -6.72 11.44 4.93
C LEU A 477 -6.46 11.70 3.43
N ILE A 478 -7.32 11.23 2.52
CA ILE A 478 -7.16 11.46 1.07
C ILE A 478 -7.10 12.97 0.77
N ASN A 479 -7.93 13.79 1.41
CA ASN A 479 -7.92 15.24 1.21
C ASN A 479 -6.61 15.89 1.70
N SER A 480 -5.99 15.37 2.77
CA SER A 480 -4.75 15.92 3.36
C SER A 480 -3.47 15.53 2.61
N LEU A 481 -3.54 14.67 1.59
CA LEU A 481 -2.37 14.25 0.83
C LEU A 481 -1.67 15.46 0.17
N SER A 482 -0.36 15.46 0.20
CA SER A 482 0.52 16.41 -0.51
C SER A 482 1.60 15.63 -1.25
N ASP A 483 2.03 16.15 -2.37
CA ASP A 483 3.09 15.55 -3.17
C ASP A 483 4.47 15.96 -2.66
N ASP A 484 5.41 15.01 -2.62
CA ASP A 484 6.84 15.24 -2.33
C ASP A 484 7.67 13.99 -2.66
N GLY A 485 8.95 14.20 -2.93
CA GLY A 485 9.96 13.15 -3.00
C GLY A 485 9.90 12.23 -4.20
N SER A 486 10.71 11.18 -4.13
CA SER A 486 10.89 10.16 -5.18
C SER A 486 10.05 8.91 -4.93
N THR A 487 10.08 7.94 -5.89
CA THR A 487 9.06 6.89 -6.02
C THR A 487 9.55 5.52 -5.53
N ALA A 488 9.26 5.20 -4.27
CA ALA A 488 9.49 3.87 -3.68
C ALA A 488 8.22 2.99 -3.73
N GLY A 489 7.64 2.81 -4.90
CA GLY A 489 6.37 2.10 -5.08
C GLY A 489 6.35 0.65 -4.62
N HIS A 490 7.50 -0.05 -4.62
CA HIS A 490 7.65 -1.39 -4.05
C HIS A 490 7.37 -1.40 -2.53
N ILE A 491 7.73 -0.32 -1.81
CA ILE A 491 7.42 -0.18 -0.38
C ILE A 491 5.93 0.06 -0.20
N GLY A 492 5.32 0.93 -1.03
CA GLY A 492 3.86 1.10 -1.08
C GLY A 492 3.14 -0.22 -1.33
N THR A 493 3.61 -1.00 -2.31
CA THR A 493 3.08 -2.34 -2.64
C THR A 493 3.16 -3.30 -1.44
N ALA A 494 4.29 -3.34 -0.74
CA ALA A 494 4.46 -4.17 0.45
C ALA A 494 3.45 -3.79 1.55
N TRP A 495 3.27 -2.49 1.81
CA TRP A 495 2.33 -2.03 2.83
C TRP A 495 0.86 -2.18 2.42
N GLY A 496 0.55 -2.16 1.11
CA GLY A 496 -0.74 -2.61 0.60
C GLY A 496 -1.06 -4.04 1.06
N TRP A 497 -0.11 -4.96 0.90
CA TRP A 497 -0.25 -6.33 1.37
C TRP A 497 -0.36 -6.42 2.90
N TYR A 498 0.53 -5.74 3.61
CA TYR A 498 0.63 -5.84 5.07
C TYR A 498 -0.63 -5.35 5.79
N THR A 499 -1.33 -4.34 5.26
CA THR A 499 -2.57 -3.86 5.87
C THR A 499 -3.75 -4.82 5.75
N VAL A 500 -3.76 -5.71 4.75
CA VAL A 500 -4.77 -6.75 4.59
C VAL A 500 -4.29 -8.12 5.07
N SER A 501 -3.08 -8.19 5.65
CA SER A 501 -2.53 -9.42 6.23
C SER A 501 -2.79 -9.53 7.73
N PRO A 502 -3.35 -10.65 8.21
CA PRO A 502 -3.55 -10.87 9.64
C PRO A 502 -2.23 -10.93 10.44
N ASN A 503 -1.10 -11.17 9.78
CA ASN A 503 0.22 -11.23 10.42
C ASN A 503 0.68 -9.87 10.95
N PHE A 504 0.06 -8.77 10.50
CA PHE A 504 0.36 -7.40 10.93
C PHE A 504 -0.62 -6.86 11.99
N ASN A 505 -1.61 -7.65 12.41
CA ASN A 505 -2.64 -7.20 13.35
C ASN A 505 -2.09 -6.70 14.69
N ALA A 506 -0.90 -7.17 15.10
CA ALA A 506 -0.24 -6.68 16.31
C ALA A 506 0.12 -5.18 16.25
N LEU A 507 0.27 -4.59 15.06
CA LEU A 507 0.52 -3.15 14.91
C LEU A 507 -0.74 -2.31 15.17
N TRP A 508 -1.92 -2.83 14.80
CA TRP A 508 -3.22 -2.13 14.87
C TRP A 508 -4.34 -3.05 15.35
N PRO A 509 -4.36 -3.41 16.64
CA PRO A 509 -5.29 -4.43 17.16
C PRO A 509 -6.78 -4.13 16.95
N SER A 510 -7.15 -2.85 16.90
CA SER A 510 -8.54 -2.42 16.64
C SER A 510 -8.93 -2.38 15.16
N SER A 511 -7.97 -2.51 14.25
CA SER A 511 -8.15 -2.41 12.79
C SER A 511 -7.53 -3.61 12.07
N GLY A 512 -7.45 -4.75 12.74
CA GLY A 512 -6.81 -5.96 12.24
C GLY A 512 -7.56 -6.56 11.04
N ALA A 513 -6.81 -7.14 10.11
CA ALA A 513 -7.32 -7.86 8.96
C ALA A 513 -7.91 -9.23 9.37
N GLY A 514 -8.95 -9.69 8.65
CA GLY A 514 -9.54 -11.01 8.82
C GLY A 514 -8.58 -12.15 8.43
N VAL A 515 -8.91 -13.37 8.83
CA VAL A 515 -8.09 -14.56 8.57
C VAL A 515 -8.04 -14.84 7.07
N ARG A 516 -6.92 -15.39 6.59
CA ARG A 516 -6.76 -15.77 5.17
C ARG A 516 -7.68 -16.93 4.82
N ASN A 517 -8.14 -16.94 3.56
CA ASN A 517 -8.99 -18.00 3.03
C ASN A 517 -10.29 -18.22 3.81
N GLU A 518 -10.72 -17.25 4.59
CA GLU A 518 -12.07 -17.24 5.14
C GLU A 518 -13.07 -17.25 3.96
N ARG A 519 -14.01 -18.18 3.99
CA ARG A 519 -14.92 -18.44 2.87
C ARG A 519 -15.70 -17.20 2.45
N ASP A 520 -16.00 -16.34 3.42
CA ASP A 520 -16.84 -15.16 3.24
C ASP A 520 -16.03 -13.85 3.35
N LEU A 521 -14.73 -13.87 2.99
CA LEU A 521 -13.87 -12.71 2.97
C LEU A 521 -13.18 -12.53 1.61
N LEU A 522 -13.33 -11.35 1.03
CA LEU A 522 -12.62 -10.90 -0.17
C LEU A 522 -11.54 -9.87 0.22
N LYS A 523 -10.31 -10.10 -0.21
CA LYS A 523 -9.19 -9.17 -0.04
C LYS A 523 -8.72 -8.64 -1.39
N ALA A 524 -8.55 -7.32 -1.49
CA ALA A 524 -8.03 -6.68 -2.68
C ALA A 524 -6.99 -5.61 -2.34
N VAL A 525 -6.02 -5.44 -3.22
CA VAL A 525 -5.01 -4.37 -3.16
C VAL A 525 -5.06 -3.59 -4.46
N ILE A 526 -5.22 -2.28 -4.38
CA ILE A 526 -5.24 -1.36 -5.53
C ILE A 526 -3.96 -0.54 -5.46
N ILE A 527 -3.09 -0.69 -6.46
CA ILE A 527 -1.79 -0.02 -6.55
C ILE A 527 -1.87 1.04 -7.64
N MET A 528 -1.69 2.31 -7.27
CA MET A 528 -1.69 3.42 -8.21
C MET A 528 -0.31 4.08 -8.24
N THR A 529 0.17 4.41 -9.46
CA THR A 529 1.39 5.19 -9.72
C THR A 529 1.24 6.01 -11.01
N ASP A 530 2.05 7.08 -11.15
CA ASP A 530 2.15 7.86 -12.38
C ASP A 530 3.48 7.65 -13.13
N GLY A 531 4.36 6.77 -12.62
CA GLY A 531 5.68 6.57 -13.21
C GLY A 531 6.48 5.40 -12.69
N ASP A 532 7.79 5.48 -12.94
CA ASP A 532 8.74 4.42 -12.61
C ASP A 532 9.07 4.38 -11.11
N TYR A 533 9.16 3.18 -10.56
CA TYR A 533 9.71 2.93 -9.22
C TYR A 533 11.23 3.07 -9.25
N ASN A 534 11.74 4.15 -8.70
CA ASN A 534 13.13 4.56 -8.87
C ASN A 534 13.98 4.57 -7.59
N THR A 535 13.41 4.25 -6.41
CA THR A 535 14.04 4.50 -5.11
C THR A 535 14.22 3.25 -4.27
N PRO A 536 15.15 2.33 -4.61
CA PRO A 536 15.53 1.21 -3.76
C PRO A 536 16.56 1.65 -2.71
N TYR A 537 16.69 0.87 -1.63
CA TYR A 537 17.50 1.23 -0.46
C TYR A 537 18.69 0.30 -0.23
N CYS A 538 19.74 0.86 0.37
CA CYS A 538 20.81 0.13 1.02
C CYS A 538 20.95 0.65 2.46
N SER A 539 20.82 -0.24 3.44
CA SER A 539 20.91 0.12 4.86
C SER A 539 20.08 1.35 5.24
N GLY A 540 18.86 1.45 4.71
CA GLY A 540 17.90 2.50 5.04
C GLY A 540 18.13 3.87 4.37
N VAL A 541 19.13 3.98 3.50
CA VAL A 541 19.41 5.17 2.68
C VAL A 541 19.24 4.81 1.21
N ILE A 542 18.82 5.76 0.37
CA ILE A 542 18.69 5.55 -1.08
C ILE A 542 20.00 5.03 -1.65
N ALA A 543 19.95 3.92 -2.36
CA ALA A 543 21.12 3.24 -2.89
C ALA A 543 21.78 4.00 -4.05
N GLN A 544 23.10 3.84 -4.25
CA GLN A 544 23.82 4.52 -5.33
C GLN A 544 23.30 4.14 -6.73
N ASN A 545 22.83 2.91 -6.90
CA ASN A 545 22.27 2.40 -8.16
C ASN A 545 20.76 2.66 -8.32
N ALA A 546 20.17 3.54 -7.51
CA ALA A 546 18.80 4.01 -7.69
C ALA A 546 18.66 4.74 -9.03
N LEU A 547 17.49 4.58 -9.66
CA LEU A 547 17.23 5.10 -10.99
C LEU A 547 17.11 6.64 -11.01
N SER A 548 16.99 7.19 -12.20
CA SER A 548 16.74 8.61 -12.45
C SER A 548 15.51 9.11 -11.67
N GLY A 549 15.57 10.32 -11.13
CA GLY A 549 14.50 10.89 -10.31
C GLY A 549 14.52 10.54 -8.82
N SER A 550 15.44 9.67 -8.37
CA SER A 550 15.57 9.27 -6.96
C SER A 550 16.40 10.24 -6.10
N GLY A 551 16.73 11.42 -6.61
CA GLY A 551 17.56 12.41 -5.95
C GLY A 551 19.02 12.45 -6.41
N GLY A 552 19.78 13.43 -5.90
CA GLY A 552 21.19 13.66 -6.25
C GLY A 552 22.13 12.61 -5.69
N SER A 553 23.32 12.48 -6.28
CA SER A 553 24.35 11.54 -5.80
C SER A 553 24.83 11.86 -4.38
N THR A 554 24.72 13.09 -3.92
CA THR A 554 25.09 13.51 -2.56
C THR A 554 24.20 12.90 -1.48
N ASP A 555 22.97 12.49 -1.83
CA ASP A 555 21.96 11.97 -0.92
C ASP A 555 21.90 10.45 -0.90
N LYS A 556 22.66 9.80 -1.79
CA LYS A 556 22.71 8.34 -1.92
C LYS A 556 23.87 7.77 -1.10
N ILE A 557 23.68 6.60 -0.55
CA ILE A 557 24.77 5.85 0.10
C ILE A 557 25.62 5.13 -0.96
N ASN A 558 26.94 5.04 -0.75
CA ASN A 558 27.88 4.33 -1.62
C ASN A 558 27.75 2.81 -1.47
N CYS A 559 26.55 2.28 -1.70
CA CYS A 559 26.29 0.84 -1.85
C CYS A 559 25.07 0.61 -2.74
N ASN A 560 25.03 -0.55 -3.38
CA ASN A 560 23.91 -0.97 -4.21
C ASN A 560 22.75 -1.46 -3.35
N ALA A 561 21.55 -1.32 -3.89
CA ALA A 561 20.32 -1.81 -3.27
C ALA A 561 20.42 -3.31 -2.92
N THR A 562 20.17 -3.67 -1.67
CA THR A 562 20.30 -5.03 -1.16
C THR A 562 19.40 -6.02 -1.87
N ASN A 563 18.17 -5.60 -2.20
CA ASN A 563 17.15 -6.41 -2.87
C ASN A 563 17.08 -6.17 -4.40
N GLY A 564 18.02 -5.40 -4.97
CA GLY A 564 18.00 -5.07 -6.39
C GLY A 564 17.03 -3.94 -6.74
N HIS A 565 16.57 -3.93 -7.99
CA HIS A 565 15.71 -2.85 -8.49
C HIS A 565 14.31 -2.87 -7.89
N SER A 566 13.73 -1.69 -7.70
CA SER A 566 12.39 -1.51 -7.11
C SER A 566 11.29 -2.26 -7.87
N PHE A 567 11.39 -2.37 -9.19
CA PHE A 567 10.44 -3.11 -10.01
C PHE A 567 10.47 -4.62 -9.75
N ASP A 568 11.66 -5.21 -9.60
CA ASP A 568 11.79 -6.65 -9.31
C ASP A 568 11.23 -6.97 -7.92
N GLN A 569 11.47 -6.09 -6.97
CA GLN A 569 10.91 -6.18 -5.63
C GLN A 569 9.37 -6.10 -5.66
N ALA A 570 8.81 -5.13 -6.39
CA ALA A 570 7.35 -4.98 -6.53
C ALA A 570 6.71 -6.23 -7.15
N ARG A 571 7.34 -6.79 -8.20
CA ARG A 571 6.87 -8.03 -8.84
C ARG A 571 6.81 -9.18 -7.87
N ALA A 572 7.88 -9.42 -7.12
CA ALA A 572 7.94 -10.49 -6.14
C ALA A 572 6.88 -10.35 -5.04
N LEU A 573 6.61 -9.11 -4.59
CA LEU A 573 5.54 -8.81 -3.63
C LEU A 573 4.14 -9.07 -4.22
N CYS A 574 3.91 -8.65 -5.48
CA CYS A 574 2.65 -8.92 -6.17
C CYS A 574 2.40 -10.42 -6.36
N ASP A 575 3.43 -11.18 -6.70
CA ASP A 575 3.33 -12.65 -6.85
C ASP A 575 3.01 -13.29 -5.50
N GLY A 576 3.62 -12.82 -4.41
CA GLY A 576 3.30 -13.25 -3.05
C GLY A 576 1.83 -12.99 -2.65
N MET A 577 1.29 -11.81 -2.98
CA MET A 577 -0.12 -11.47 -2.76
C MET A 577 -1.06 -12.37 -3.56
N LYS A 578 -0.79 -12.53 -4.86
CA LYS A 578 -1.60 -13.39 -5.76
C LYS A 578 -1.60 -14.86 -5.30
N ALA A 579 -0.45 -15.36 -4.85
CA ALA A 579 -0.34 -16.72 -4.30
C ALA A 579 -1.20 -16.94 -3.04
N GLN A 580 -1.54 -15.86 -2.34
CA GLN A 580 -2.45 -15.90 -1.17
C GLN A 580 -3.92 -15.62 -1.52
N GLY A 581 -4.27 -15.56 -2.81
CA GLY A 581 -5.63 -15.29 -3.26
C GLY A 581 -6.09 -13.85 -3.11
N ILE A 582 -5.16 -12.91 -2.87
CA ILE A 582 -5.45 -11.47 -2.84
C ILE A 582 -5.58 -10.97 -4.27
N ILE A 583 -6.65 -10.26 -4.56
CA ILE A 583 -6.86 -9.65 -5.88
C ILE A 583 -6.06 -8.35 -5.96
N VAL A 584 -5.20 -8.25 -6.96
CA VAL A 584 -4.37 -7.06 -7.19
C VAL A 584 -4.87 -6.32 -8.41
N TYR A 585 -5.28 -5.07 -8.22
CA TYR A 585 -5.57 -4.09 -9.27
C TYR A 585 -4.41 -3.12 -9.38
N THR A 586 -4.10 -2.71 -10.61
CA THR A 586 -3.06 -1.71 -10.87
C THR A 586 -3.59 -0.58 -11.73
N VAL A 587 -3.17 0.65 -11.41
CA VAL A 587 -3.58 1.87 -12.11
C VAL A 587 -2.33 2.68 -12.42
N GLY A 588 -1.99 2.80 -13.71
CA GLY A 588 -0.89 3.62 -14.21
C GLY A 588 -1.40 4.95 -14.76
N PHE A 589 -1.44 6.00 -13.94
CA PHE A 589 -1.99 7.28 -14.34
C PHE A 589 -1.04 8.05 -15.24
N GLN A 590 -1.45 8.30 -16.49
CA GLN A 590 -0.63 8.91 -17.53
C GLN A 590 0.68 8.15 -17.84
N VAL A 591 0.70 6.86 -17.53
CA VAL A 591 1.82 5.95 -17.85
C VAL A 591 1.69 5.48 -19.30
N SER A 592 2.76 5.63 -20.08
CA SER A 592 2.79 5.18 -21.47
C SER A 592 2.72 3.65 -21.56
N SER A 593 1.90 3.12 -22.44
CA SER A 593 1.63 1.66 -22.59
C SER A 593 2.86 0.80 -22.91
N GLY A 594 3.91 1.38 -23.47
CA GLY A 594 5.18 0.67 -23.79
C GLY A 594 6.28 0.83 -22.74
N SER A 595 6.02 1.51 -21.61
CA SER A 595 7.03 1.78 -20.57
C SER A 595 7.28 0.59 -19.65
N SER A 596 8.43 0.64 -18.95
CA SER A 596 8.76 -0.32 -17.88
C SER A 596 7.71 -0.33 -16.77
N ALA A 597 7.19 0.84 -16.41
CA ALA A 597 6.13 0.99 -15.43
C ALA A 597 4.85 0.26 -15.87
N ALA A 598 4.40 0.44 -17.11
CA ALA A 598 3.23 -0.26 -17.64
C ALA A 598 3.41 -1.79 -17.62
N ALA A 599 4.60 -2.28 -17.98
CA ALA A 599 4.92 -3.71 -17.96
C ALA A 599 4.84 -4.29 -16.52
N ILE A 600 5.38 -3.58 -15.53
CA ILE A 600 5.32 -4.01 -14.12
C ILE A 600 3.88 -3.98 -13.60
N LEU A 601 3.12 -2.94 -13.90
CA LEU A 601 1.72 -2.85 -13.50
C LEU A 601 0.91 -4.00 -14.06
N ALA A 602 1.10 -4.34 -15.34
CA ALA A 602 0.45 -5.49 -15.97
C ALA A 602 0.83 -6.83 -15.32
N GLN A 603 2.09 -7.01 -14.92
CA GLN A 603 2.56 -8.22 -14.22
C GLN A 603 2.06 -8.30 -12.77
N CYS A 604 1.98 -7.18 -12.07
CA CYS A 604 1.43 -7.09 -10.72
C CYS A 604 -0.06 -7.40 -10.67
N ALA A 605 -0.83 -6.94 -11.64
CA ALA A 605 -2.27 -7.21 -11.69
C ALA A 605 -2.58 -8.72 -11.68
N THR A 606 -3.70 -9.09 -11.08
CA THR A 606 -4.17 -10.48 -11.04
C THR A 606 -4.46 -11.03 -12.44
N SER A 607 -4.95 -10.18 -13.35
CA SER A 607 -5.13 -10.48 -14.77
C SER A 607 -5.09 -9.19 -15.59
N ALA A 608 -5.07 -9.29 -16.91
CA ALA A 608 -5.09 -8.14 -17.80
C ALA A 608 -6.30 -7.20 -17.56
N ASN A 609 -7.43 -7.74 -17.13
CA ASN A 609 -8.64 -6.96 -16.82
C ASN A 609 -8.53 -6.16 -15.51
N HIS A 610 -7.49 -6.40 -14.71
CA HIS A 610 -7.22 -5.70 -13.46
C HIS A 610 -6.11 -4.63 -13.59
N ALA A 611 -5.59 -4.41 -14.81
CA ALA A 611 -4.60 -3.40 -15.11
C ALA A 611 -5.22 -2.25 -15.91
N TYR A 612 -5.10 -1.02 -15.41
CA TYR A 612 -5.69 0.18 -16.00
C TYR A 612 -4.60 1.20 -16.29
N LEU A 613 -4.67 1.86 -17.46
CA LEU A 613 -3.74 2.90 -17.88
C LEU A 613 -4.51 4.18 -18.27
N PRO A 614 -5.14 4.88 -17.32
CA PRO A 614 -5.87 6.11 -17.59
C PRO A 614 -4.96 7.22 -18.09
N ALA A 615 -5.39 7.93 -19.14
CA ALA A 615 -4.64 9.02 -19.77
C ALA A 615 -5.04 10.41 -19.23
N SER A 616 -6.23 10.53 -18.63
CA SER A 616 -6.77 11.78 -18.08
C SER A 616 -7.36 11.59 -16.69
N GLY A 617 -7.65 12.70 -15.99
CA GLY A 617 -8.34 12.63 -14.69
C GLY A 617 -9.74 12.03 -14.78
N ALA A 618 -10.47 12.23 -15.89
CA ALA A 618 -11.76 11.58 -16.14
C ALA A 618 -11.58 10.06 -16.29
N ASP A 619 -10.60 9.62 -17.09
CA ASP A 619 -10.31 8.19 -17.25
C ASP A 619 -9.85 7.54 -15.93
N LEU A 620 -9.14 8.30 -15.08
CA LEU A 620 -8.75 7.85 -13.74
C LEU A 620 -9.98 7.59 -12.87
N SER A 621 -10.93 8.54 -12.83
CA SER A 621 -12.19 8.37 -12.10
C SER A 621 -13.00 7.17 -12.63
N ASP A 622 -13.07 7.00 -13.95
CA ASP A 622 -13.76 5.86 -14.56
C ASP A 622 -13.05 4.52 -14.26
N SER A 623 -11.73 4.50 -14.24
CA SER A 623 -10.93 3.33 -13.83
C SER A 623 -11.22 2.94 -12.38
N PHE A 624 -11.21 3.89 -11.44
CA PHE A 624 -11.53 3.61 -10.05
C PHE A 624 -12.99 3.17 -9.87
N LYS A 625 -13.93 3.75 -10.62
CA LYS A 625 -15.33 3.30 -10.62
C LYS A 625 -15.47 1.88 -11.17
N ALA A 626 -14.73 1.53 -12.23
CA ALA A 626 -14.71 0.18 -12.77
C ALA A 626 -14.18 -0.83 -11.75
N ILE A 627 -13.07 -0.53 -11.07
CA ILE A 627 -12.50 -1.33 -9.99
C ILE A 627 -13.53 -1.49 -8.85
N GLY A 628 -14.14 -0.40 -8.40
CA GLY A 628 -15.13 -0.43 -7.33
C GLY A 628 -16.33 -1.31 -7.67
N ARG A 629 -16.83 -1.24 -8.91
CA ARG A 629 -17.92 -2.10 -9.39
C ARG A 629 -17.51 -3.56 -9.49
N ASP A 630 -16.30 -3.85 -9.95
CA ASP A 630 -15.78 -5.22 -10.05
C ASP A 630 -15.63 -5.86 -8.66
N ILE A 631 -15.03 -5.15 -7.70
CA ILE A 631 -14.92 -5.57 -6.30
C ILE A 631 -16.32 -5.82 -5.70
N THR A 632 -17.27 -4.90 -5.93
CA THR A 632 -18.64 -5.03 -5.41
C THR A 632 -19.35 -6.22 -6.05
N ARG A 633 -19.15 -6.44 -7.36
CA ARG A 633 -19.69 -7.61 -8.07
C ARG A 633 -19.11 -8.91 -7.50
N LEU A 634 -17.79 -9.00 -7.30
CA LEU A 634 -17.12 -10.18 -6.72
C LEU A 634 -17.55 -10.44 -5.27
N ARG A 635 -17.93 -9.40 -4.54
CA ARG A 635 -18.52 -9.51 -3.21
C ARG A 635 -19.87 -10.22 -3.22
N ILE A 636 -20.68 -10.03 -4.27
CA ILE A 636 -22.07 -10.50 -4.37
C ILE A 636 -22.18 -11.78 -5.22
N SER A 637 -21.15 -12.12 -6.02
CA SER A 637 -21.23 -13.25 -6.94
C SER A 637 -20.85 -14.56 -6.28
N LYS A 638 -21.81 -15.50 -6.34
CA LYS A 638 -21.58 -16.89 -6.65
C LYS A 638 -22.53 -17.32 -7.72
#